data_df1892d85ce8a488b95de66e29aa4d2a
#
_entry.id   df1892d85ce8a488b95de66e29aa4d2a
#
_cell.length_a   1.000
_cell.length_b   1.000
_cell.length_c   1.000
_cell.angle_alpha   90.00
_cell.angle_beta   90.00
_cell.angle_gamma   90.00
#
_symmetry.space_group_name_H-M   'P 1'
#
loop_
_entity.id
_entity.type
_entity.pdbx_description
1 polymer ?
#
loop_
_entity_poly.entity_id
_entity_poly.type
_entity_poly.pdbx_seq_one_letter_code
_entity_poly.pdbx_strand_id
1 'polypeptide(L)'
;VLPMMHGFYSFGTLVGAGVGMALTAFGLPAMWHIALAALVGIAPIAIAIRAIPEGTGKNTTDGTQHNEKGVPFWRDMQLMLIGVVVLAMAFAEGSANDWLPLLMVDGHGFSAKSGALIYAGFTLGMTLGRFTGGWFIDRYSRVTVVRASALMGALGIALIIFVDIDWVAGVSVILWGLGASLGFPLTISAASDTGPDAPTRVSVVATTGYL
;
A
#
# COMPACT_ATOMS: atom_id res chain seq x y z
N VAL A 1 -5.85 13.75 0.17
CA VAL A 1 -6.77 12.84 0.89
C VAL A 1 -6.36 11.38 0.70
N LEU A 2 -6.12 10.89 -0.54
CA LEU A 2 -5.79 9.49 -0.83
C LEU A 2 -4.57 8.95 -0.05
N PRO A 3 -3.40 9.63 0.01
CA PRO A 3 -2.27 9.13 0.79
C PRO A 3 -2.59 8.94 2.27
N MET A 4 -3.39 9.84 2.83
CA MET A 4 -3.80 9.78 4.24
C MET A 4 -4.73 8.59 4.52
N MET A 5 -5.67 8.28 3.61
CA MET A 5 -6.53 7.09 3.74
C MET A 5 -5.71 5.80 3.72
N HIS A 6 -4.73 5.70 2.80
CA HIS A 6 -3.78 4.59 2.78
C HIS A 6 -2.85 4.58 4.00
N GLY A 7 -2.60 5.75 4.61
CA GLY A 7 -1.89 5.87 5.87
C GLY A 7 -2.61 5.16 7.03
N PHE A 8 -3.93 5.33 7.14
CA PHE A 8 -4.73 4.61 8.13
C PHE A 8 -4.73 3.10 7.91
N TYR A 9 -4.75 2.65 6.65
CA TYR A 9 -4.57 1.23 6.32
C TYR A 9 -3.22 0.70 6.84
N SER A 10 -2.11 1.38 6.55
CA SER A 10 -0.78 0.98 7.02
C SER A 10 -0.65 1.06 8.54
N PHE A 11 -1.26 2.05 9.17
CA PHE A 11 -1.31 2.13 10.63
C PHE A 11 -2.06 0.93 11.22
N GLY A 12 -3.17 0.53 10.59
CA GLY A 12 -3.92 -0.68 10.96
C GLY A 12 -3.06 -1.94 10.85
N THR A 13 -2.28 -2.10 9.79
CA THR A 13 -1.37 -3.25 9.63
C THR A 13 -0.25 -3.24 10.66
N LEU A 14 0.31 -2.08 11.00
CA LEU A 14 1.32 -1.93 12.04
C LEU A 14 0.76 -2.30 13.43
N VAL A 15 -0.41 -1.79 13.77
CA VAL A 15 -1.11 -2.13 15.03
C VAL A 15 -1.44 -3.61 15.06
N GLY A 16 -1.95 -4.17 13.96
CA GLY A 16 -2.25 -5.60 13.84
C GLY A 16 -1.03 -6.48 14.04
N ALA A 17 0.11 -6.11 13.45
CA ALA A 17 1.38 -6.81 13.64
C ALA A 17 1.82 -6.77 15.13
N GLY A 18 1.74 -5.60 15.77
CA GLY A 18 2.07 -5.45 17.20
C GLY A 18 1.17 -6.27 18.11
N VAL A 19 -0.14 -6.24 17.88
CA VAL A 19 -1.12 -7.05 18.62
C VAL A 19 -0.87 -8.54 18.39
N GLY A 20 -0.64 -8.97 17.14
CA GLY A 20 -0.33 -10.35 16.80
C GLY A 20 0.94 -10.86 17.53
N MET A 21 2.01 -10.06 17.56
CA MET A 21 3.22 -10.38 18.33
C MET A 21 2.93 -10.52 19.83
N ALA A 22 2.16 -9.61 20.40
CA ALA A 22 1.82 -9.66 21.83
C ALA A 22 0.99 -10.91 22.17
N LEU A 23 -0.05 -11.20 21.38
CA LEU A 23 -0.91 -12.36 21.60
C LEU A 23 -0.15 -13.67 21.42
N THR A 24 0.78 -13.74 20.47
CA THR A 24 1.68 -14.90 20.31
C THR A 24 2.60 -15.06 21.51
N ALA A 25 3.12 -13.98 22.06
CA ALA A 25 3.97 -14.01 23.26
C ALA A 25 3.21 -14.53 24.51
N PHE A 26 1.90 -14.29 24.58
CA PHE A 26 1.01 -14.87 25.60
C PHE A 26 0.57 -16.30 25.30
N GLY A 27 1.04 -16.92 24.21
CA GLY A 27 0.70 -18.28 23.84
C GLY A 27 -0.72 -18.46 23.30
N LEU A 28 -1.38 -17.40 22.87
CA LEU A 28 -2.74 -17.50 22.34
C LEU A 28 -2.70 -18.18 20.96
N PRO A 29 -3.50 -19.24 20.72
CA PRO A 29 -3.57 -19.90 19.41
C PRO A 29 -4.03 -18.96 18.30
N ALA A 30 -3.50 -19.13 17.07
CA ALA A 30 -3.81 -18.28 15.90
C ALA A 30 -5.32 -18.15 15.62
N MET A 31 -6.10 -19.20 15.88
CA MET A 31 -7.57 -19.18 15.73
C MET A 31 -8.23 -18.06 16.54
N TRP A 32 -7.77 -17.81 17.76
CA TRP A 32 -8.31 -16.74 18.60
C TRP A 32 -7.87 -15.35 18.16
N HIS A 33 -6.65 -15.23 17.56
CA HIS A 33 -6.21 -13.97 16.93
C HIS A 33 -7.17 -13.58 15.80
N ILE A 34 -7.50 -14.54 14.93
CA ILE A 34 -8.39 -14.30 13.79
C ILE A 34 -9.82 -13.97 14.29
N ALA A 35 -10.32 -14.71 15.30
CA ALA A 35 -11.63 -14.45 15.87
C ALA A 35 -11.71 -13.05 16.52
N LEU A 36 -10.67 -12.63 17.25
CA LEU A 36 -10.59 -11.30 17.84
C LEU A 36 -10.53 -10.21 16.77
N ALA A 37 -9.70 -10.38 15.74
CA ALA A 37 -9.59 -9.44 14.64
C ALA A 37 -10.92 -9.28 13.89
N ALA A 38 -11.63 -10.39 13.64
CA ALA A 38 -12.96 -10.37 13.03
C ALA A 38 -13.97 -9.61 13.90
N LEU A 39 -14.01 -9.87 15.21
CA LEU A 39 -14.90 -9.21 16.14
C LEU A 39 -14.64 -7.70 16.21
N VAL A 40 -13.36 -7.30 16.33
CA VAL A 40 -12.95 -5.89 16.35
C VAL A 40 -13.24 -5.19 15.03
N GLY A 41 -13.15 -5.91 13.89
CA GLY A 41 -13.46 -5.36 12.56
C GLY A 41 -14.96 -5.15 12.31
N ILE A 42 -15.81 -6.04 12.80
CA ILE A 42 -17.28 -5.98 12.57
C ILE A 42 -17.90 -4.72 13.19
N ALA A 43 -17.48 -4.32 14.39
CA ALA A 43 -18.08 -3.20 15.10
C ALA A 43 -17.96 -1.86 14.35
N PRO A 44 -16.76 -1.40 13.91
CA PRO A 44 -16.65 -0.18 13.14
C PRO A 44 -17.32 -0.27 11.76
N ILE A 45 -17.34 -1.43 11.10
CA ILE A 45 -18.05 -1.62 9.84
C ILE A 45 -19.56 -1.43 10.04
N ALA A 46 -20.14 -2.02 11.08
CA ALA A 46 -21.56 -1.89 11.38
C ALA A 46 -21.97 -0.43 11.69
N ILE A 47 -21.05 0.35 12.26
CA ILE A 47 -21.26 1.79 12.51
C ILE A 47 -21.11 2.58 11.20
N ALA A 48 -20.04 2.32 10.44
CA ALA A 48 -19.71 3.05 9.22
C ALA A 48 -20.77 2.87 8.12
N ILE A 49 -21.35 1.67 7.99
CA ILE A 49 -22.43 1.38 7.02
C ILE A 49 -23.60 2.33 7.17
N ARG A 50 -23.96 2.72 8.42
CA ARG A 50 -25.05 3.65 8.68
C ARG A 50 -24.77 5.08 8.23
N ALA A 51 -23.50 5.44 8.05
CA ALA A 51 -23.07 6.76 7.59
C ALA A 51 -22.96 6.85 6.06
N ILE A 52 -23.12 5.74 5.33
CA ILE A 52 -23.09 5.74 3.87
C ILE A 52 -24.42 6.27 3.35
N PRO A 53 -24.44 7.36 2.55
CA PRO A 53 -25.67 7.91 1.99
C PRO A 53 -26.40 6.89 1.10
N GLU A 54 -27.72 6.86 1.18
CA GLU A 54 -28.54 6.02 0.31
C GLU A 54 -28.35 6.41 -1.16
N GLY A 55 -28.23 5.40 -2.02
CA GLY A 55 -28.01 5.64 -3.46
C GLY A 55 -26.54 5.76 -3.88
N THR A 56 -25.59 5.75 -2.94
CA THR A 56 -24.16 5.71 -3.28
C THR A 56 -23.86 4.49 -4.15
N GLY A 57 -23.19 4.72 -5.31
CA GLY A 57 -22.86 3.67 -6.28
C GLY A 57 -23.99 3.30 -7.26
N LYS A 58 -25.20 3.88 -7.14
CA LYS A 58 -26.18 3.81 -8.22
C LYS A 58 -25.78 4.84 -9.28
N ASN A 59 -25.53 4.39 -10.50
CA ASN A 59 -25.48 5.29 -11.65
C ASN A 59 -26.85 5.95 -11.76
N THR A 60 -27.00 7.20 -11.34
CA THR A 60 -28.11 8.04 -11.76
C THR A 60 -27.91 8.23 -13.26
N THR A 61 -28.67 7.47 -14.04
CA THR A 61 -28.78 7.62 -15.48
C THR A 61 -29.60 8.89 -15.73
N ASP A 62 -29.11 10.04 -15.29
CA ASP A 62 -29.55 11.32 -15.81
C ASP A 62 -28.85 11.53 -17.14
N GLY A 63 -29.67 11.54 -18.18
CA GLY A 63 -29.38 11.38 -19.60
C GLY A 63 -28.48 12.40 -20.29
N THR A 64 -27.36 12.75 -19.71
CA THR A 64 -26.30 13.53 -20.36
C THR A 64 -24.92 12.92 -20.07
N GLN A 65 -24.80 11.60 -20.24
CA GLN A 65 -23.49 11.07 -20.56
C GLN A 65 -23.15 11.58 -21.96
N HIS A 66 -22.29 12.59 -22.02
CA HIS A 66 -21.49 12.82 -23.20
C HIS A 66 -20.82 11.50 -23.52
N ASN A 67 -21.38 10.84 -24.54
CA ASN A 67 -20.86 9.61 -25.12
C ASN A 67 -19.62 9.96 -25.97
N GLU A 68 -18.66 10.67 -25.38
CA GLU A 68 -17.33 10.70 -25.90
C GLU A 68 -16.80 9.28 -25.72
N LYS A 69 -16.81 8.52 -26.80
CA LYS A 69 -16.16 7.23 -26.89
C LYS A 69 -14.71 7.44 -26.50
N GLY A 70 -14.42 7.28 -25.21
CA GLY A 70 -13.06 7.39 -24.69
C GLY A 70 -12.16 6.43 -25.48
N VAL A 71 -10.94 6.85 -25.73
CA VAL A 71 -9.95 5.98 -26.38
C VAL A 71 -9.86 4.69 -25.53
N PRO A 72 -9.98 3.51 -26.15
CA PRO A 72 -9.82 2.25 -25.42
C PRO A 72 -8.53 2.29 -24.57
N PHE A 73 -8.58 1.85 -23.33
CA PHE A 73 -7.46 2.01 -22.38
C PHE A 73 -6.13 1.46 -22.92
N TRP A 74 -6.15 0.38 -23.71
CA TRP A 74 -4.96 -0.18 -24.36
C TRP A 74 -4.35 0.70 -25.47
N ARG A 75 -5.02 1.76 -25.89
CA ARG A 75 -4.50 2.76 -26.82
C ARG A 75 -4.06 4.05 -26.10
N ASP A 76 -4.36 4.19 -24.83
CA ASP A 76 -3.91 5.29 -24.00
C ASP A 76 -2.54 4.91 -23.38
N MET A 77 -1.47 5.28 -24.09
CA MET A 77 -0.09 4.99 -23.67
C MET A 77 0.20 5.55 -22.27
N GLN A 78 -0.34 6.72 -21.93
CA GLN A 78 -0.14 7.33 -20.61
C GLN A 78 -0.77 6.50 -19.51
N LEU A 79 -2.01 6.03 -19.73
CA LEU A 79 -2.70 5.17 -18.78
C LEU A 79 -2.00 3.82 -18.60
N MET A 80 -1.51 3.24 -19.70
CA MET A 80 -0.72 2.00 -19.65
C MET A 80 0.57 2.17 -18.85
N LEU A 81 1.30 3.27 -19.05
CA LEU A 81 2.52 3.56 -18.28
C LEU A 81 2.23 3.78 -16.79
N ILE A 82 1.14 4.45 -16.45
CA ILE A 82 0.66 4.58 -15.06
C ILE A 82 0.34 3.18 -14.50
N GLY A 83 -0.30 2.32 -15.28
CA GLY A 83 -0.58 0.93 -14.92
C GLY A 83 0.69 0.12 -14.61
N VAL A 84 1.71 0.24 -15.45
CA VAL A 84 3.02 -0.41 -15.21
C VAL A 84 3.68 0.09 -13.92
N VAL A 85 3.62 1.40 -13.66
CA VAL A 85 4.18 1.96 -12.42
C VAL A 85 3.43 1.44 -11.19
N VAL A 86 2.08 1.42 -11.23
CA VAL A 86 1.30 0.93 -10.10
C VAL A 86 1.55 -0.56 -9.86
N LEU A 87 1.63 -1.36 -10.93
CA LEU A 87 1.94 -2.79 -10.82
C LEU A 87 3.30 -3.02 -10.16
N ALA A 88 4.34 -2.33 -10.61
CA ALA A 88 5.68 -2.45 -10.05
C ALA A 88 5.72 -2.06 -8.56
N MET A 89 5.04 -0.96 -8.19
CA MET A 89 5.00 -0.49 -6.80
C MET A 89 4.15 -1.40 -5.92
N ALA A 90 3.02 -1.90 -6.42
CA ALA A 90 2.18 -2.87 -5.71
C ALA A 90 2.90 -4.21 -5.53
N PHE A 91 3.64 -4.66 -6.54
CA PHE A 91 4.47 -5.86 -6.44
C PHE A 91 5.57 -5.71 -5.39
N ALA A 92 6.24 -4.55 -5.33
CA ALA A 92 7.25 -4.28 -4.31
C ALA A 92 6.65 -4.26 -2.89
N GLU A 93 5.46 -3.68 -2.71
CA GLU A 93 4.73 -3.69 -1.42
C GLU A 93 4.26 -5.10 -1.06
N GLY A 94 3.63 -5.81 -2.00
CA GLY A 94 3.10 -7.16 -1.81
C GLY A 94 4.21 -8.16 -1.49
N SER A 95 5.33 -8.09 -2.20
CA SER A 95 6.49 -8.95 -1.93
C SER A 95 7.01 -8.80 -0.50
N ALA A 96 7.00 -7.58 0.06
CA ALA A 96 7.38 -7.39 1.45
C ALA A 96 6.33 -7.99 2.41
N ASN A 97 5.04 -7.78 2.13
CA ASN A 97 3.97 -8.30 2.98
C ASN A 97 3.99 -9.83 3.07
N ASP A 98 4.24 -10.50 1.94
CA ASP A 98 4.14 -11.95 1.84
C ASP A 98 5.46 -12.66 2.19
N TRP A 99 6.60 -12.08 1.80
CA TRP A 99 7.88 -12.79 1.83
C TRP A 99 8.92 -12.22 2.79
N LEU A 100 8.80 -10.95 3.21
CA LEU A 100 9.84 -10.34 4.03
C LEU A 100 10.10 -11.09 5.37
N PRO A 101 9.08 -11.50 6.14
CA PRO A 101 9.32 -12.28 7.36
C PRO A 101 10.04 -13.62 7.09
N LEU A 102 9.66 -14.32 6.01
CA LEU A 102 10.27 -15.58 5.59
C LEU A 102 11.71 -15.36 5.12
N LEU A 103 11.95 -14.34 4.31
CA LEU A 103 13.29 -13.98 3.87
C LEU A 103 14.24 -13.72 5.05
N MET A 104 13.76 -13.06 6.10
CA MET A 104 14.57 -12.80 7.28
C MET A 104 14.88 -14.06 8.08
N VAL A 105 13.91 -14.98 8.21
CA VAL A 105 14.10 -16.21 8.96
C VAL A 105 14.90 -17.23 8.17
N ASP A 106 14.47 -17.54 6.95
CA ASP A 106 15.03 -18.64 6.15
C ASP A 106 16.26 -18.21 5.34
N GLY A 107 16.33 -16.93 4.94
CA GLY A 107 17.43 -16.41 4.14
C GLY A 107 18.58 -15.84 4.96
N HIS A 108 18.28 -15.09 6.02
CA HIS A 108 19.27 -14.41 6.86
C HIS A 108 19.46 -15.07 8.24
N GLY A 109 18.75 -16.15 8.55
CA GLY A 109 18.91 -16.89 9.80
C GLY A 109 18.40 -16.18 11.07
N PHE A 110 17.56 -15.14 10.92
CA PHE A 110 16.97 -14.46 12.07
C PHE A 110 15.96 -15.35 12.79
N SER A 111 15.78 -15.10 14.09
CA SER A 111 14.67 -15.73 14.81
C SER A 111 13.31 -15.24 14.27
N ALA A 112 12.26 -16.03 14.43
CA ALA A 112 10.90 -15.62 14.04
C ALA A 112 10.48 -14.28 14.68
N LYS A 113 10.91 -14.04 15.93
CA LYS A 113 10.68 -12.77 16.62
C LYS A 113 11.39 -11.61 15.94
N SER A 114 12.64 -11.78 15.53
CA SER A 114 13.42 -10.74 14.83
C SER A 114 12.86 -10.49 13.44
N GLY A 115 12.45 -11.52 12.69
CA GLY A 115 11.78 -11.38 11.40
C GLY A 115 10.49 -10.57 11.50
N ALA A 116 9.68 -10.82 12.53
CA ALA A 116 8.47 -10.04 12.78
C ALA A 116 8.77 -8.56 13.13
N LEU A 117 9.83 -8.29 13.90
CA LEU A 117 10.27 -6.92 14.20
C LEU A 117 10.77 -6.18 12.95
N ILE A 118 11.49 -6.86 12.07
CA ILE A 118 11.96 -6.30 10.81
C ILE A 118 10.76 -5.95 9.91
N TYR A 119 9.77 -6.84 9.82
CA TYR A 119 8.52 -6.54 9.11
C TYR A 119 7.76 -5.35 9.72
N ALA A 120 7.73 -5.23 11.05
CA ALA A 120 7.17 -4.06 11.71
C ALA A 120 7.93 -2.77 11.35
N GLY A 121 9.25 -2.85 11.14
CA GLY A 121 10.05 -1.75 10.59
C GLY A 121 9.63 -1.32 9.19
N PHE A 122 9.35 -2.28 8.30
CA PHE A 122 8.81 -2.01 6.97
C PHE A 122 7.45 -1.30 7.04
N THR A 123 6.51 -1.82 7.83
CA THR A 123 5.18 -1.23 7.98
C THR A 123 5.22 0.14 8.65
N LEU A 124 6.17 0.36 9.57
CA LEU A 124 6.44 1.68 10.15
C LEU A 124 6.91 2.66 9.07
N GLY A 125 7.89 2.27 8.24
CA GLY A 125 8.36 3.08 7.11
C GLY A 125 7.21 3.46 6.17
N MET A 126 6.37 2.49 5.81
CA MET A 126 5.18 2.75 4.98
C MET A 126 4.21 3.74 5.64
N THR A 127 3.93 3.56 6.93
CA THR A 127 3.02 4.42 7.68
C THR A 127 3.56 5.85 7.70
N LEU A 128 4.82 6.04 8.05
CA LEU A 128 5.47 7.35 8.06
C LEU A 128 5.44 8.01 6.68
N GLY A 129 5.79 7.27 5.62
CA GLY A 129 5.78 7.78 4.26
C GLY A 129 4.39 8.23 3.80
N ARG A 130 3.34 7.48 4.14
CA ARG A 130 1.95 7.83 3.79
C ARG A 130 1.41 9.05 4.54
N PHE A 131 1.73 9.20 5.82
CA PHE A 131 1.30 10.37 6.59
C PHE A 131 2.08 11.64 6.24
N THR A 132 3.37 11.52 5.95
CA THR A 132 4.21 12.67 5.58
C THR A 132 4.15 13.00 4.09
N GLY A 133 3.70 12.06 3.27
CA GLY A 133 3.71 12.15 1.80
C GLY A 133 3.00 13.37 1.23
N GLY A 134 1.92 13.83 1.87
CA GLY A 134 1.21 15.05 1.45
C GLY A 134 2.14 16.26 1.43
N TRP A 135 2.89 16.47 2.49
CA TRP A 135 3.84 17.57 2.58
C TRP A 135 4.93 17.53 1.48
N PHE A 136 5.44 16.33 1.17
CA PHE A 136 6.44 16.16 0.10
C PHE A 136 5.85 16.44 -1.28
N ILE A 137 4.61 16.03 -1.53
CA ILE A 137 3.91 16.28 -2.80
C ILE A 137 3.67 17.77 -3.01
N ASP A 138 3.25 18.48 -1.96
CA ASP A 138 3.00 19.91 -2.01
C ASP A 138 4.30 20.70 -2.26
N ARG A 139 5.43 20.20 -1.75
CA ARG A 139 6.74 20.87 -1.87
C ARG A 139 7.46 20.57 -3.17
N TYR A 140 7.41 19.33 -3.69
CA TYR A 140 8.29 18.94 -4.79
C TYR A 140 7.46 18.58 -6.04
N SER A 141 6.63 17.93 -6.23
CA SER A 141 5.80 17.44 -7.31
C SER A 141 5.59 15.93 -7.21
N ARG A 142 4.48 15.50 -7.73
CA ARG A 142 4.07 14.10 -7.72
C ARG A 142 5.11 13.19 -8.41
N VAL A 143 5.61 13.63 -9.57
CA VAL A 143 6.60 12.87 -10.35
C VAL A 143 7.92 12.71 -9.60
N THR A 144 8.40 13.80 -8.99
CA THR A 144 9.66 13.78 -8.20
C THR A 144 9.52 12.85 -7.00
N VAL A 145 8.39 12.90 -6.30
CA VAL A 145 8.12 12.04 -5.13
C VAL A 145 8.04 10.58 -5.53
N VAL A 146 7.35 10.22 -6.62
CA VAL A 146 7.28 8.83 -7.11
C VAL A 146 8.67 8.31 -7.51
N ARG A 147 9.47 9.13 -8.20
CA ARG A 147 10.85 8.73 -8.56
C ARG A 147 11.72 8.51 -7.33
N ALA A 148 11.67 9.41 -6.36
CA ALA A 148 12.43 9.28 -5.11
C ALA A 148 11.98 8.02 -4.34
N SER A 149 10.68 7.77 -4.25
CA SER A 149 10.10 6.58 -3.63
C SER A 149 10.58 5.30 -4.31
N ALA A 150 10.55 5.24 -5.64
CA ALA A 150 11.02 4.08 -6.40
C ALA A 150 12.51 3.80 -6.18
N LEU A 151 13.35 4.85 -6.22
CA LEU A 151 14.80 4.72 -5.96
C LEU A 151 15.08 4.26 -4.53
N MET A 152 14.36 4.80 -3.55
CA MET A 152 14.49 4.45 -2.14
C MET A 152 14.08 3.00 -1.87
N GLY A 153 12.97 2.57 -2.48
CA GLY A 153 12.52 1.17 -2.41
C GLY A 153 13.52 0.21 -3.05
N ALA A 154 13.99 0.54 -4.26
CA ALA A 154 14.99 -0.26 -4.97
C ALA A 154 16.32 -0.36 -4.19
N LEU A 155 16.76 0.74 -3.57
CA LEU A 155 17.95 0.74 -2.71
C LEU A 155 17.73 -0.14 -1.48
N GLY A 156 16.58 -0.03 -0.80
CA GLY A 156 16.25 -0.87 0.35
C GLY A 156 16.27 -2.36 0.00
N ILE A 157 15.65 -2.74 -1.12
CA ILE A 157 15.65 -4.13 -1.62
C ILE A 157 17.08 -4.58 -1.97
N ALA A 158 17.84 -3.76 -2.68
CA ALA A 158 19.21 -4.09 -3.04
C ALA A 158 20.09 -4.30 -1.81
N LEU A 159 19.99 -3.44 -0.80
CA LEU A 159 20.76 -3.59 0.45
C LEU A 159 20.42 -4.89 1.16
N ILE A 160 19.15 -5.30 1.22
CA ILE A 160 18.74 -6.57 1.82
C ILE A 160 19.33 -7.77 1.07
N ILE A 161 19.38 -7.71 -0.26
CA ILE A 161 19.86 -8.83 -1.10
C ILE A 161 21.38 -8.97 -1.03
N PHE A 162 22.10 -7.85 -1.04
CA PHE A 162 23.56 -7.86 -1.27
C PHE A 162 24.38 -7.60 0.00
N VAL A 163 23.78 -7.19 1.11
CA VAL A 163 24.49 -6.84 2.33
C VAL A 163 24.01 -7.72 3.49
N ASP A 164 24.86 -8.68 3.86
CA ASP A 164 24.59 -9.61 4.95
C ASP A 164 25.11 -9.05 6.30
N ILE A 165 24.45 -7.98 6.77
CA ILE A 165 24.74 -7.33 8.06
C ILE A 165 23.42 -7.01 8.75
N ASP A 166 23.21 -7.52 9.96
CA ASP A 166 21.94 -7.46 10.70
C ASP A 166 21.34 -6.04 10.82
N TRP A 167 22.14 -5.06 11.21
CA TRP A 167 21.62 -3.70 11.35
C TRP A 167 21.30 -3.04 10.00
N VAL A 168 22.00 -3.43 8.92
CA VAL A 168 21.70 -2.97 7.55
C VAL A 168 20.35 -3.51 7.11
N ALA A 169 20.03 -4.77 7.41
CA ALA A 169 18.72 -5.34 7.14
C ALA A 169 17.60 -4.50 7.78
N GLY A 170 17.76 -4.11 9.05
CA GLY A 170 16.79 -3.24 9.74
C GLY A 170 16.59 -1.87 9.10
N VAL A 171 17.67 -1.19 8.66
CA VAL A 171 17.59 0.10 7.96
C VAL A 171 16.99 -0.07 6.56
N SER A 172 17.38 -1.13 5.87
CA SER A 172 16.96 -1.41 4.49
C SER A 172 15.45 -1.61 4.38
N VAL A 173 14.84 -2.31 5.34
CA VAL A 173 13.39 -2.53 5.33
C VAL A 173 12.61 -1.25 5.59
N ILE A 174 13.13 -0.35 6.42
CA ILE A 174 12.52 0.98 6.62
C ILE A 174 12.59 1.79 5.33
N LEU A 175 13.74 1.79 4.65
CA LEU A 175 13.91 2.44 3.34
C LEU A 175 12.97 1.84 2.29
N TRP A 176 12.84 0.50 2.26
CA TRP A 176 11.90 -0.17 1.37
C TRP A 176 10.46 0.24 1.67
N GLY A 177 10.05 0.24 2.95
CA GLY A 177 8.72 0.68 3.37
C GLY A 177 8.42 2.14 3.01
N LEU A 178 9.35 3.06 3.25
CA LEU A 178 9.25 4.46 2.82
C LEU A 178 9.11 4.55 1.28
N GLY A 179 9.92 3.79 0.55
CA GLY A 179 9.90 3.74 -0.91
C GLY A 179 8.57 3.19 -1.47
N ALA A 180 8.01 2.14 -0.89
CA ALA A 180 6.75 1.56 -1.32
C ALA A 180 5.52 2.42 -0.96
N SER A 181 5.64 3.31 0.03
CA SER A 181 4.51 3.98 0.68
C SER A 181 3.61 4.81 -0.23
N LEU A 182 4.17 5.54 -1.18
CA LEU A 182 3.47 6.54 -1.98
C LEU A 182 3.20 6.10 -3.42
N GLY A 183 3.78 5.00 -3.87
CA GLY A 183 3.66 4.55 -5.26
C GLY A 183 2.20 4.32 -5.67
N PHE A 184 1.49 3.47 -4.95
CA PHE A 184 0.10 3.14 -5.25
C PHE A 184 -0.84 4.37 -5.15
N PRO A 185 -0.91 5.13 -4.04
CA PRO A 185 -1.83 6.26 -3.92
C PRO A 185 -1.55 7.38 -4.92
N LEU A 186 -0.29 7.63 -5.31
CA LEU A 186 0.04 8.68 -6.26
C LEU A 186 -0.26 8.30 -7.71
N THR A 187 -0.09 7.04 -8.07
CA THR A 187 -0.44 6.55 -9.41
C THR A 187 -1.96 6.51 -9.63
N ILE A 188 -2.73 6.10 -8.62
CA ILE A 188 -4.19 6.19 -8.65
C ILE A 188 -4.65 7.65 -8.81
N SER A 189 -4.07 8.57 -8.04
CA SER A 189 -4.37 10.00 -8.19
C SER A 189 -3.98 10.53 -9.58
N ALA A 190 -2.85 10.10 -10.15
CA ALA A 190 -2.45 10.48 -11.50
C ALA A 190 -3.44 9.97 -12.55
N ALA A 191 -3.95 8.75 -12.41
CA ALA A 191 -4.95 8.20 -13.32
C ALA A 191 -6.25 9.01 -13.32
N SER A 192 -6.67 9.55 -12.17
CA SER A 192 -7.87 10.40 -12.07
C SER A 192 -7.73 11.76 -12.77
N ASP A 193 -6.51 12.29 -12.85
CA ASP A 193 -6.25 13.66 -13.35
C ASP A 193 -5.89 13.70 -14.84
N THR A 194 -5.63 12.56 -15.49
CA THR A 194 -5.00 12.52 -16.82
C THR A 194 -5.94 12.42 -18.01
N GLY A 195 -7.26 12.46 -17.82
CA GLY A 195 -8.19 12.41 -18.96
C GLY A 195 -9.67 12.36 -18.56
N PRO A 196 -10.57 12.30 -19.54
CA PRO A 196 -11.99 12.13 -19.29
C PRO A 196 -12.27 10.77 -18.63
N ASP A 197 -13.40 10.65 -17.98
CA ASP A 197 -13.86 9.42 -17.32
C ASP A 197 -12.90 8.90 -16.22
N ALA A 198 -12.59 9.79 -15.27
CA ALA A 198 -11.74 9.49 -14.12
C ALA A 198 -12.11 8.19 -13.37
N PRO A 199 -13.39 7.84 -13.14
CA PRO A 199 -13.75 6.59 -12.48
C PRO A 199 -13.26 5.33 -13.22
N THR A 200 -13.44 5.27 -14.53
CA THR A 200 -12.99 4.14 -15.37
C THR A 200 -11.45 4.06 -15.38
N ARG A 201 -10.76 5.19 -15.52
CA ARG A 201 -9.30 5.25 -15.51
C ARG A 201 -8.72 4.77 -14.18
N VAL A 202 -9.28 5.24 -13.07
CA VAL A 202 -8.91 4.78 -11.72
C VAL A 202 -9.17 3.28 -11.57
N SER A 203 -10.32 2.78 -12.03
CA SER A 203 -10.66 1.36 -11.96
C SER A 203 -9.66 0.50 -12.72
N VAL A 204 -9.29 0.88 -13.95
CA VAL A 204 -8.30 0.15 -14.77
C VAL A 204 -6.94 0.10 -14.08
N VAL A 205 -6.44 1.25 -13.59
CA VAL A 205 -5.13 1.31 -12.92
C VAL A 205 -5.16 0.56 -11.59
N ALA A 206 -6.22 0.70 -10.79
CA ALA A 206 -6.35 -0.05 -9.54
C ALA A 206 -6.38 -1.57 -9.78
N THR A 207 -7.15 -2.03 -10.77
CA THR A 207 -7.18 -3.46 -11.14
C THR A 207 -5.79 -3.96 -11.53
N THR A 208 -5.03 -3.17 -12.31
CA THR A 208 -3.66 -3.54 -12.69
C THR A 208 -2.75 -3.71 -11.46
N GLY A 209 -2.93 -2.89 -10.43
CA GLY A 209 -2.14 -2.96 -9.19
C GLY A 209 -2.51 -4.13 -8.27
N TYR A 210 -3.64 -4.80 -8.51
CA TYR A 210 -4.08 -5.97 -7.74
C TYR A 210 -3.87 -7.31 -8.48
N LEU A 211 -3.27 -7.29 -9.68
CA LEU A 211 -2.85 -8.50 -10.42
C LEU A 211 -1.52 -9.05 -9.88
#